data_1a389ba795bfd6c2e9df97af1b7292eb
#
_entry.id   1a389ba795bfd6c2e9df97af1b7292eb
#
_cell.length_a   1.000
_cell.length_b   1.000
_cell.length_c   1.000
_cell.angle_alpha   90.00
_cell.angle_beta   90.00
_cell.angle_gamma   90.00
#
_symmetry.space_group_name_H-M   'P 1'
#
loop_
_entity.id
_entity.type
_entity.pdbx_description
1 polymer ?
#
loop_
_entity_poly.entity_id
_entity_poly.type
_entity_poly.pdbx_seq_one_letter_code
_entity_poly.pdbx_strand_id
1 'polypeptide(L)'
;MKKFIRYFMMSLLALCLSIPCFSAVEAATVALLPLINHTDNELANKVFYKEALGSLKRQQGFVLVENDKLTAAIEAAELNGNLPNAAQMSKIAADGGVDIVIAMQLDELSKTVRPSSEERTLILNLQGQAVAYNAITGKEYSHKISSSTRAPEAVTARWDWLNEQWGRQVRLEMEKALKAH
;
A
#
# COMPACT_ATOMS: atom_id res chain seq x y z
N MET A 1 -46.23 -37.72 -24.57
CA MET A 1 -45.35 -37.71 -23.39
C MET A 1 -43.84 -37.75 -23.70
N LYS A 2 -43.35 -38.64 -24.55
CA LYS A 2 -41.88 -38.77 -24.84
C LYS A 2 -41.22 -37.53 -25.48
N LYS A 3 -41.95 -36.72 -26.24
CA LYS A 3 -41.40 -35.49 -26.86
C LYS A 3 -41.26 -34.34 -25.84
N PHE A 4 -42.17 -34.24 -24.88
CA PHE A 4 -42.13 -33.22 -23.84
C PHE A 4 -40.94 -33.37 -22.87
N ILE A 5 -40.63 -34.62 -22.55
CA ILE A 5 -39.49 -34.96 -21.69
C ILE A 5 -38.15 -34.59 -22.37
N ARG A 6 -38.05 -34.78 -23.68
CA ARG A 6 -36.84 -34.42 -24.45
C ARG A 6 -36.61 -32.92 -24.50
N TYR A 7 -37.62 -32.11 -24.68
CA TYR A 7 -37.47 -30.66 -24.69
C TYR A 7 -37.19 -30.09 -23.27
N PHE A 8 -37.77 -30.70 -22.25
CA PHE A 8 -37.49 -30.36 -20.86
C PHE A 8 -36.04 -30.69 -20.45
N MET A 9 -35.52 -31.82 -20.83
CA MET A 9 -34.11 -32.18 -20.60
C MET A 9 -33.14 -31.31 -21.39
N MET A 10 -33.46 -30.93 -22.66
CA MET A 10 -32.61 -29.99 -23.40
C MET A 10 -32.62 -28.59 -22.84
N SER A 11 -33.74 -28.12 -22.32
CA SER A 11 -33.85 -26.81 -21.65
C SER A 11 -33.09 -26.79 -20.30
N LEU A 12 -33.11 -27.87 -19.54
CA LEU A 12 -32.35 -28.01 -18.30
C LEU A 12 -30.85 -28.06 -18.55
N LEU A 13 -30.40 -28.73 -19.63
CA LEU A 13 -29.00 -28.78 -20.02
C LEU A 13 -28.48 -27.41 -20.48
N ALA A 14 -29.29 -26.62 -21.19
CA ALA A 14 -28.96 -25.26 -21.60
C ALA A 14 -28.87 -24.28 -20.41
N LEU A 15 -29.68 -24.49 -19.37
CA LEU A 15 -29.63 -23.70 -18.13
C LEU A 15 -28.38 -23.95 -17.32
N CYS A 16 -27.86 -25.18 -17.32
CA CYS A 16 -26.59 -25.53 -16.62
C CYS A 16 -25.36 -24.97 -17.32
N LEU A 17 -25.40 -24.70 -18.64
CA LEU A 17 -24.31 -24.11 -19.40
C LEU A 17 -24.24 -22.57 -19.29
N SER A 18 -25.28 -21.94 -18.76
CA SER A 18 -25.35 -20.49 -18.58
C SER A 18 -25.04 -20.02 -17.14
N ILE A 19 -24.51 -20.93 -16.29
CA ILE A 19 -23.91 -20.49 -15.05
C ILE A 19 -22.65 -19.71 -15.45
N PRO A 20 -22.60 -18.37 -15.30
CA PRO A 20 -21.36 -17.66 -15.51
C PRO A 20 -20.36 -18.33 -14.54
N CYS A 21 -19.30 -18.90 -15.06
CA CYS A 21 -18.13 -19.17 -14.23
C CYS A 21 -17.74 -17.80 -13.66
N PHE A 22 -18.21 -17.50 -12.47
CA PHE A 22 -17.57 -16.49 -11.65
C PHE A 22 -16.15 -17.03 -11.44
N SER A 23 -15.25 -16.64 -12.33
CA SER A 23 -13.83 -16.71 -12.04
C SER A 23 -13.71 -15.93 -10.75
N ALA A 24 -13.48 -16.62 -9.64
CA ALA A 24 -13.08 -15.97 -8.42
C ALA A 24 -11.85 -15.15 -8.84
N VAL A 25 -11.98 -13.83 -8.89
CA VAL A 25 -10.83 -12.96 -9.13
C VAL A 25 -9.92 -13.26 -7.95
N GLU A 26 -8.86 -14.01 -8.21
CA GLU A 26 -7.89 -14.35 -7.20
C GLU A 26 -7.33 -13.04 -6.67
N ALA A 27 -7.37 -12.87 -5.34
CA ALA A 27 -6.91 -11.63 -4.74
C ALA A 27 -5.40 -11.49 -4.99
N ALA A 28 -4.98 -10.34 -5.52
CA ALA A 28 -3.59 -10.10 -5.83
C ALA A 28 -2.74 -10.10 -4.55
N THR A 29 -1.60 -10.79 -4.61
CA THR A 29 -0.66 -10.87 -3.49
C THR A 29 0.23 -9.64 -3.44
N VAL A 30 0.37 -9.05 -2.25
CA VAL A 30 1.10 -7.79 -2.06
C VAL A 30 2.21 -7.97 -1.03
N ALA A 31 3.42 -7.53 -1.37
CA ALA A 31 4.52 -7.35 -0.44
C ALA A 31 4.67 -5.87 -0.09
N LEU A 32 4.72 -5.57 1.21
CA LEU A 32 5.13 -4.27 1.71
C LEU A 32 6.55 -4.39 2.25
N LEU A 33 7.48 -3.66 1.64
CA LEU A 33 8.86 -3.62 2.10
C LEU A 33 9.00 -2.81 3.39
N PRO A 34 10.03 -3.05 4.21
CA PRO A 34 10.34 -2.21 5.35
C PRO A 34 10.44 -0.74 4.94
N LEU A 35 9.94 0.16 5.80
CA LEU A 35 10.05 1.60 5.58
C LEU A 35 11.50 2.04 5.61
N ILE A 36 11.93 2.77 4.60
CA ILE A 36 13.21 3.45 4.55
C ILE A 36 13.04 4.81 5.24
N ASN A 37 13.71 4.99 6.36
CA ASN A 37 13.58 6.20 7.17
C ASN A 37 14.91 6.95 7.21
N HIS A 38 14.96 8.10 6.55
CA HIS A 38 16.10 9.01 6.56
C HIS A 38 15.97 10.14 7.61
N THR A 39 14.91 10.08 8.42
CA THR A 39 14.69 11.07 9.48
C THR A 39 15.23 10.59 10.83
N ASP A 40 15.49 11.53 11.74
CA ASP A 40 15.91 11.23 13.11
C ASP A 40 14.78 10.68 14.01
N ASN A 41 13.58 10.46 13.43
CA ASN A 41 12.42 10.01 14.20
C ASN A 41 12.27 8.49 14.13
N GLU A 42 12.78 7.79 15.12
CA GLU A 42 12.68 6.32 15.22
C GLU A 42 11.24 5.81 15.31
N LEU A 43 10.32 6.60 15.89
CA LEU A 43 8.91 6.22 15.98
C LEU A 43 8.22 6.21 14.62
N ALA A 44 8.76 6.93 13.63
CA ALA A 44 8.21 6.99 12.28
C ALA A 44 8.11 5.57 11.67
N ASN A 45 9.14 4.75 11.79
CA ASN A 45 9.11 3.37 11.28
C ASN A 45 7.91 2.59 11.79
N LYS A 46 7.67 2.62 13.10
CA LYS A 46 6.58 1.88 13.73
C LYS A 46 5.21 2.41 13.30
N VAL A 47 5.05 3.72 13.27
CA VAL A 47 3.75 4.36 12.97
C VAL A 47 3.40 4.19 11.49
N PHE A 48 4.32 4.53 10.60
CA PHE A 48 4.05 4.48 9.16
C PHE A 48 3.87 3.05 8.66
N TYR A 49 4.72 2.12 9.08
CA TYR A 49 4.59 0.73 8.70
C TYR A 49 3.27 0.12 9.19
N LYS A 50 2.89 0.40 10.44
CA LYS A 50 1.61 -0.05 11.00
C LYS A 50 0.41 0.51 10.23
N GLU A 51 0.43 1.79 9.84
CA GLU A 51 -0.66 2.42 9.08
C GLU A 51 -0.72 1.89 7.64
N ALA A 52 0.42 1.68 7.00
CA ALA A 52 0.49 1.07 5.67
C ALA A 52 -0.07 -0.35 5.68
N LEU A 53 0.37 -1.19 6.62
CA LEU A 53 -0.18 -2.54 6.84
C LEU A 53 -1.69 -2.51 7.10
N GLY A 54 -2.14 -1.61 7.99
CA GLY A 54 -3.55 -1.45 8.30
C GLY A 54 -4.38 -1.01 7.10
N SER A 55 -3.80 -0.23 6.19
CA SER A 55 -4.44 0.15 4.93
C SER A 55 -4.58 -1.04 3.99
N LEU A 56 -3.51 -1.79 3.75
CA LEU A 56 -3.52 -2.99 2.90
C LEU A 56 -4.53 -4.03 3.38
N LYS A 57 -4.55 -4.31 4.68
CA LYS A 57 -5.49 -5.29 5.28
C LYS A 57 -6.96 -4.91 5.12
N ARG A 58 -7.27 -3.63 4.91
CA ARG A 58 -8.65 -3.14 4.68
C ARG A 58 -9.06 -3.11 3.23
N GLN A 59 -8.10 -3.20 2.29
CA GLN A 59 -8.41 -3.20 0.86
C GLN A 59 -8.90 -4.58 0.42
N GLN A 60 -10.07 -4.61 -0.22
CA GLN A 60 -10.58 -5.84 -0.83
C GLN A 60 -9.81 -6.15 -2.11
N GLY A 61 -9.61 -7.42 -2.39
CA GLY A 61 -8.91 -7.89 -3.59
C GLY A 61 -7.39 -7.98 -3.46
N PHE A 62 -6.84 -7.72 -2.26
CA PHE A 62 -5.41 -7.85 -1.98
C PHE A 62 -5.15 -8.73 -0.77
N VAL A 63 -4.11 -9.54 -0.85
CA VAL A 63 -3.61 -10.37 0.25
C VAL A 63 -2.17 -9.99 0.55
N LEU A 64 -1.94 -9.48 1.76
CA LEU A 64 -0.58 -9.20 2.22
C LEU A 64 0.17 -10.51 2.46
N VAL A 65 1.37 -10.59 1.88
CA VAL A 65 2.28 -11.73 2.05
C VAL A 65 3.40 -11.34 3.01
N GLU A 66 3.56 -12.14 4.05
CA GLU A 66 4.67 -12.06 5.01
C GLU A 66 5.18 -13.49 5.24
N ASN A 67 6.28 -13.86 4.57
CA ASN A 67 6.86 -15.20 4.70
C ASN A 67 8.39 -15.16 4.53
N ASP A 68 9.05 -16.24 4.93
CA ASP A 68 10.51 -16.35 4.89
C ASP A 68 11.07 -16.23 3.47
N LYS A 69 10.34 -16.69 2.46
CA LYS A 69 10.75 -16.59 1.06
C LYS A 69 10.83 -15.14 0.60
N LEU A 70 9.83 -14.33 0.96
CA LEU A 70 9.82 -12.90 0.67
C LEU A 70 10.94 -12.17 1.43
N THR A 71 11.16 -12.51 2.70
CA THR A 71 12.24 -11.95 3.50
C THR A 71 13.59 -12.21 2.85
N ALA A 72 13.86 -13.46 2.43
CA ALA A 72 15.08 -13.81 1.71
C ALA A 72 15.23 -13.06 0.37
N ALA A 73 14.12 -12.86 -0.37
CA ALA A 73 14.13 -12.11 -1.62
C ALA A 73 14.47 -10.60 -1.41
N ILE A 74 13.96 -10.01 -0.33
CA ILE A 74 14.26 -8.61 0.06
C ILE A 74 15.73 -8.47 0.44
N GLU A 75 16.27 -9.38 1.25
CA GLU A 75 17.68 -9.40 1.64
C GLU A 75 18.60 -9.55 0.42
N ALA A 76 18.28 -10.48 -0.49
CA ALA A 76 19.03 -10.71 -1.73
C ALA A 76 18.98 -9.53 -2.73
N ALA A 77 18.07 -8.57 -2.55
CA ALA A 77 17.96 -7.38 -3.38
C ALA A 77 18.96 -6.28 -2.98
N GLU A 78 19.62 -6.40 -1.83
CA GLU A 78 20.69 -5.48 -1.33
C GLU A 78 20.30 -4.00 -1.46
N LEU A 79 19.14 -3.62 -0.91
CA LEU A 79 18.59 -2.26 -1.07
C LEU A 79 19.44 -1.17 -0.41
N ASN A 80 20.27 -1.51 0.58
CA ASN A 80 21.23 -0.61 1.25
C ASN A 80 20.58 0.71 1.73
N GLY A 81 19.35 0.64 2.24
CA GLY A 81 18.62 1.81 2.73
C GLY A 81 18.08 2.75 1.63
N ASN A 82 18.04 2.31 0.37
CA ASN A 82 17.48 3.08 -0.74
C ASN A 82 16.19 2.44 -1.25
N LEU A 83 15.35 3.27 -1.91
CA LEU A 83 14.20 2.74 -2.63
C LEU A 83 14.65 1.79 -3.75
N PRO A 84 14.00 0.62 -3.87
CA PRO A 84 14.29 -0.29 -4.95
C PRO A 84 13.91 0.33 -6.30
N ASN A 85 14.73 0.09 -7.31
CA ASN A 85 14.36 0.35 -8.69
C ASN A 85 13.45 -0.77 -9.24
N ALA A 86 12.90 -0.56 -10.44
CA ALA A 86 12.00 -1.51 -11.08
C ALA A 86 12.58 -2.93 -11.24
N ALA A 87 13.86 -3.03 -11.58
CA ALA A 87 14.52 -4.33 -11.75
C ALA A 87 14.63 -5.07 -10.40
N GLN A 88 14.96 -4.34 -9.32
CA GLN A 88 14.99 -4.91 -7.97
C GLN A 88 13.58 -5.31 -7.50
N MET A 89 12.56 -4.47 -7.72
CA MET A 89 11.17 -4.81 -7.38
C MET A 89 10.66 -6.02 -8.18
N SER A 90 10.98 -6.09 -9.48
CA SER A 90 10.64 -7.24 -10.31
C SER A 90 11.28 -8.53 -9.79
N LYS A 91 12.56 -8.46 -9.39
CA LYS A 91 13.26 -9.59 -8.78
C LYS A 91 12.65 -10.01 -7.45
N ILE A 92 12.35 -9.06 -6.55
CA ILE A 92 11.69 -9.33 -5.27
C ILE A 92 10.33 -9.99 -5.51
N ALA A 93 9.55 -9.50 -6.49
CA ALA A 93 8.27 -10.09 -6.85
C ALA A 93 8.40 -11.55 -7.30
N ALA A 94 9.32 -11.82 -8.23
CA ALA A 94 9.55 -13.14 -8.78
C ALA A 94 10.07 -14.12 -7.71
N ASP A 95 11.11 -13.73 -6.98
CA ASP A 95 11.74 -14.57 -5.96
C ASP A 95 10.84 -14.75 -4.73
N GLY A 96 10.12 -13.70 -4.33
CA GLY A 96 9.16 -13.72 -3.21
C GLY A 96 7.83 -14.40 -3.55
N GLY A 97 7.50 -14.52 -4.84
CA GLY A 97 6.23 -15.08 -5.31
C GLY A 97 5.04 -14.18 -5.00
N VAL A 98 5.17 -12.87 -5.27
CA VAL A 98 4.12 -11.86 -5.05
C VAL A 98 3.82 -11.10 -6.33
N ASP A 99 2.58 -10.62 -6.45
CA ASP A 99 2.10 -9.90 -7.64
C ASP A 99 2.46 -8.41 -7.59
N ILE A 100 2.45 -7.82 -6.41
CA ILE A 100 2.70 -6.39 -6.22
C ILE A 100 3.74 -6.18 -5.12
N VAL A 101 4.74 -5.36 -5.39
CA VAL A 101 5.75 -4.94 -4.41
C VAL A 101 5.59 -3.44 -4.16
N ILE A 102 5.51 -3.04 -2.89
CA ILE A 102 5.39 -1.64 -2.50
C ILE A 102 6.53 -1.28 -1.54
N ALA A 103 7.20 -0.16 -1.82
CA ALA A 103 8.21 0.42 -0.93
C ALA A 103 7.93 1.89 -0.69
N MET A 104 8.28 2.37 0.50
CA MET A 104 8.12 3.76 0.91
C MET A 104 9.40 4.26 1.57
N GLN A 105 9.75 5.49 1.27
CA GLN A 105 10.86 6.22 1.87
C GLN A 105 10.34 7.49 2.52
N LEU A 106 10.86 7.80 3.66
CA LEU A 106 10.59 9.02 4.41
C LEU A 106 11.86 9.84 4.48
N ASP A 107 11.83 11.05 3.89
CA ASP A 107 12.99 11.93 3.79
C ASP A 107 12.95 13.04 4.84
N GLU A 108 11.75 13.55 5.17
CA GLU A 108 11.58 14.63 6.13
C GLU A 108 10.32 14.42 6.98
N LEU A 109 10.48 14.58 8.27
CA LEU A 109 9.43 14.79 9.25
C LEU A 109 9.83 15.99 10.09
N SER A 110 9.28 17.16 9.79
CA SER A 110 9.62 18.37 10.55
C SER A 110 8.41 18.98 11.22
N LYS A 111 8.68 19.60 12.37
CA LYS A 111 7.74 20.33 13.20
C LYS A 111 8.27 21.72 13.42
N THR A 112 7.56 22.73 12.93
CA THR A 112 7.93 24.13 13.09
C THR A 112 6.80 24.89 13.76
N VAL A 113 7.13 25.67 14.80
CA VAL A 113 6.18 26.56 15.46
C VAL A 113 6.34 27.96 14.89
N ARG A 114 5.27 28.52 14.34
CA ARG A 114 5.22 29.95 13.95
C ARG A 114 4.50 30.75 15.03
N PRO A 115 5.19 31.67 15.67
CA PRO A 115 4.53 32.64 16.58
C PRO A 115 3.70 33.61 15.74
N SER A 116 2.47 33.88 16.16
CA SER A 116 1.68 35.01 15.71
C SER A 116 1.22 35.82 16.93
N SER A 117 0.69 37.00 16.72
CA SER A 117 0.22 37.88 17.81
C SER A 117 -0.99 37.28 18.55
N GLU A 118 -1.74 36.40 17.91
CA GLU A 118 -3.00 35.89 18.46
C GLU A 118 -2.89 34.40 18.85
N GLU A 119 -2.13 33.61 18.09
CA GLU A 119 -2.04 32.18 18.33
C GLU A 119 -0.74 31.59 17.77
N ARG A 120 -0.18 30.60 18.47
CA ARG A 120 0.97 29.86 17.97
C ARG A 120 0.49 28.72 17.06
N THR A 121 0.97 28.74 15.82
CA THR A 121 0.62 27.74 14.81
C THR A 121 1.73 26.73 14.64
N LEU A 122 1.39 25.45 14.75
CA LEU A 122 2.25 24.34 14.42
C LEU A 122 2.14 24.01 12.94
N ILE A 123 3.27 23.90 12.27
CA ILE A 123 3.40 23.43 10.89
C ILE A 123 4.10 22.09 10.93
N LEU A 124 3.45 21.09 10.35
CA LEU A 124 4.00 19.75 10.16
C LEU A 124 4.30 19.54 8.69
N ASN A 125 5.53 19.19 8.38
CA ASN A 125 5.91 18.80 7.04
C ASN A 125 6.25 17.32 7.01
N LEU A 126 5.82 16.68 5.94
CA LEU A 126 6.12 15.30 5.58
C LEU A 126 6.62 15.30 4.14
N GLN A 127 7.84 14.79 3.92
CA GLN A 127 8.36 14.55 2.58
C GLN A 127 8.86 13.12 2.48
N GLY A 128 8.68 12.55 1.30
CA GLY A 128 9.09 11.17 1.03
C GLY A 128 8.75 10.72 -0.39
N GLN A 129 8.83 9.45 -0.62
CA GLN A 129 8.48 8.82 -1.89
C GLN A 129 7.85 7.46 -1.65
N ALA A 130 6.85 7.11 -2.47
CA ALA A 130 6.29 5.78 -2.57
C ALA A 130 6.54 5.24 -3.98
N VAL A 131 6.92 3.98 -4.06
CA VAL A 131 7.06 3.24 -5.32
C VAL A 131 6.31 1.93 -5.21
N ALA A 132 5.74 1.48 -6.32
CA ALA A 132 5.13 0.16 -6.42
C ALA A 132 5.39 -0.44 -7.81
N TYR A 133 5.44 -1.76 -7.87
CA TYR A 133 5.61 -2.52 -9.09
C TYR A 133 4.60 -3.68 -9.12
N ASN A 134 3.89 -3.81 -10.22
CA ASN A 134 2.98 -4.91 -10.47
C ASN A 134 3.64 -5.91 -11.44
N ALA A 135 3.97 -7.09 -10.95
CA ALA A 135 4.65 -8.12 -11.72
C ALA A 135 3.78 -8.73 -12.83
N ILE A 136 2.44 -8.70 -12.68
CA ILE A 136 1.51 -9.25 -13.68
C ILE A 136 1.46 -8.33 -14.91
N THR A 137 1.40 -7.01 -14.69
CA THR A 137 1.24 -6.03 -15.77
C THR A 137 2.53 -5.38 -16.22
N GLY A 138 3.62 -5.54 -15.45
CA GLY A 138 4.90 -4.84 -15.66
C GLY A 138 4.83 -3.34 -15.39
N LYS A 139 3.76 -2.83 -14.77
CA LYS A 139 3.58 -1.41 -14.51
C LYS A 139 4.31 -0.96 -13.24
N GLU A 140 4.81 0.24 -13.31
CA GLU A 140 5.45 0.94 -12.19
C GLU A 140 4.60 2.12 -11.75
N TYR A 141 4.63 2.38 -10.45
CA TYR A 141 4.10 3.58 -9.83
C TYR A 141 5.21 4.24 -9.03
N SER A 142 5.35 5.55 -9.19
CA SER A 142 6.26 6.35 -8.38
C SER A 142 5.61 7.69 -8.07
N HIS A 143 5.57 8.06 -6.80
CA HIS A 143 4.94 9.29 -6.35
C HIS A 143 5.74 9.94 -5.23
N LYS A 144 6.02 11.24 -5.38
CA LYS A 144 6.61 12.06 -4.31
C LYS A 144 5.52 12.42 -3.32
N ILE A 145 5.75 12.08 -2.06
CA ILE A 145 4.89 12.47 -0.95
C ILE A 145 5.34 13.83 -0.46
N SER A 146 4.45 14.81 -0.50
CA SER A 146 4.70 16.13 0.07
C SER A 146 3.42 16.62 0.73
N SER A 147 3.45 16.78 2.04
CA SER A 147 2.30 17.23 2.82
C SER A 147 2.75 18.28 3.84
N SER A 148 2.01 19.38 3.94
CA SER A 148 2.19 20.39 4.97
C SER A 148 0.84 20.65 5.63
N THR A 149 0.76 20.37 6.92
CA THR A 149 -0.46 20.56 7.72
C THR A 149 -0.23 21.63 8.76
N ARG A 150 -1.19 22.54 8.92
CA ARG A 150 -1.17 23.61 9.93
C ARG A 150 -2.25 23.34 10.96
N ALA A 151 -1.92 23.55 12.22
CA ALA A 151 -2.90 23.46 13.29
C ALA A 151 -2.49 24.35 14.50
N PRO A 152 -3.45 24.77 15.33
CA PRO A 152 -3.15 25.47 16.58
C PRO A 152 -2.24 24.63 17.47
N GLU A 153 -1.18 25.22 18.04
CA GLU A 153 -0.22 24.49 18.89
C GLU A 153 -0.92 23.81 20.09
N ALA A 154 -1.90 24.46 20.66
CA ALA A 154 -2.65 23.93 21.81
C ALA A 154 -3.38 22.60 21.52
N VAL A 155 -3.80 22.38 20.27
CA VAL A 155 -4.51 21.15 19.84
C VAL A 155 -3.52 20.05 19.44
N THR A 156 -2.33 20.41 19.00
CA THR A 156 -1.40 19.55 18.28
C THR A 156 -0.20 19.09 19.10
N ALA A 157 -0.10 19.52 20.35
CA ALA A 157 0.97 19.08 21.26
C ALA A 157 0.91 17.57 21.57
N ARG A 158 -0.15 16.87 21.19
CA ARG A 158 -0.31 15.42 21.40
C ARG A 158 0.29 14.64 20.25
N TRP A 159 1.20 13.74 20.55
CA TRP A 159 1.78 12.79 19.59
C TRP A 159 0.72 11.97 18.86
N ASP A 160 -0.42 11.69 19.48
CA ASP A 160 -1.52 10.93 18.88
C ASP A 160 -2.09 11.64 17.65
N TRP A 161 -2.25 12.97 17.72
CA TRP A 161 -2.73 13.76 16.58
C TRP A 161 -1.72 13.76 15.41
N LEU A 162 -0.42 13.90 15.71
CA LEU A 162 0.64 13.83 14.72
C LEU A 162 0.63 12.48 13.98
N ASN A 163 0.56 11.41 14.76
CA ASN A 163 0.50 10.05 14.23
C ASN A 163 -0.74 9.84 13.37
N GLU A 164 -1.88 10.41 13.76
CA GLU A 164 -3.12 10.33 12.98
C GLU A 164 -2.99 11.06 11.63
N GLN A 165 -2.41 12.27 11.59
CA GLN A 165 -2.23 13.02 10.35
C GLN A 165 -1.27 12.30 9.39
N TRP A 166 -0.15 11.82 9.89
CA TRP A 166 0.80 11.04 9.09
C TRP A 166 0.20 9.71 8.63
N GLY A 167 -0.48 9.01 9.52
CA GLY A 167 -1.17 7.77 9.17
C GLY A 167 -2.22 7.97 8.08
N ARG A 168 -2.95 9.09 8.10
CA ARG A 168 -3.89 9.44 7.02
C ARG A 168 -3.17 9.62 5.69
N GLN A 169 -2.03 10.33 5.67
CA GLN A 169 -1.25 10.52 4.44
C GLN A 169 -0.71 9.20 3.90
N VAL A 170 -0.16 8.35 4.76
CA VAL A 170 0.31 7.01 4.36
C VAL A 170 -0.81 6.18 3.74
N ARG A 171 -2.01 6.19 4.34
CA ARG A 171 -3.17 5.48 3.77
C ARG A 171 -3.51 5.96 2.37
N LEU A 172 -3.53 7.29 2.16
CA LEU A 172 -3.81 7.86 0.85
C LEU A 172 -2.79 7.44 -0.20
N GLU A 173 -1.50 7.43 0.15
CA GLU A 173 -0.45 7.00 -0.79
C GLU A 173 -0.53 5.50 -1.10
N MET A 174 -0.84 4.66 -0.12
CA MET A 174 -1.07 3.23 -0.32
C MET A 174 -2.27 2.98 -1.25
N GLU A 175 -3.38 3.70 -1.04
CA GLU A 175 -4.55 3.60 -1.91
C GLU A 175 -4.24 4.03 -3.36
N LYS A 176 -3.44 5.07 -3.55
CA LYS A 176 -2.99 5.50 -4.88
C LYS A 176 -2.11 4.44 -5.54
N ALA A 177 -1.13 3.91 -4.80
CA ALA A 177 -0.23 2.87 -5.30
C ALA A 177 -1.01 1.62 -5.74
N LEU A 178 -2.01 1.18 -4.98
CA LEU A 178 -2.85 0.03 -5.31
C LEU A 178 -3.80 0.30 -6.49
N LYS A 179 -4.32 1.52 -6.63
CA LYS A 179 -5.21 1.90 -7.76
C LYS A 179 -4.48 2.12 -9.08
N ALA A 180 -3.18 2.30 -9.05
CA ALA A 180 -2.36 2.47 -10.26
C ALA A 180 -2.14 1.14 -11.03
N HIS A 181 -2.65 0.02 -10.50
CA HIS A 181 -2.41 -1.34 -11.03
C HIS A 181 -3.63 -2.05 -11.57
#